data_a6e5a97e5a4e1ea218a426d41c73d3d5
#
_entry.id   a6e5a97e5a4e1ea218a426d41c73d3d5
#
_cell.length_a   1.000
_cell.length_b   1.000
_cell.length_c   1.000
_cell.angle_alpha   90.00
_cell.angle_beta   90.00
_cell.angle_gamma   90.00
#
_symmetry.space_group_name_H-M   'P 1'
#
loop_
_entity.id
_entity.type
_entity.pdbx_description
1 polymer ?
#
loop_
_entity_poly.entity_id
_entity_poly.type
_entity_poly.pdbx_seq_one_letter_code
_entity_poly.pdbx_strand_id
1 'polypeptide(L)'
;MSALQTIPTFLPNKGVVIDAPEEFLSKNFSSADSRNVEFYDEYLRGRLGLDKFDSQQLSGPILLTDQFWKFNSTWXWMICTTKDIYKYDFNNKRFDILTPVYTTGTIEIQAGSLITVLGSGTSWATNLKAGDYFKIGSGDIHTGSTWYEIDSVDSDTQLTLKTAAVETATSTAYVARKIFNGGNVDFWHARAFYDKNLGEVWLATNGVDTPIRYTGTGQVQPLSNLPNSFVSAKYIEVYKDRVFFLWTVESGNQPQRERWCDVGNCEDWNDLDFQDFVESGYWITGSIVWNGYHIVFRERDAQVGRYSSSSDSFTYETSNSCAGCWAPRSITANDSKIFYYGPDNRFHAWNLLTDTVISAEIDSYCINFDPNLEQDIFGYQVESRNQIRWFVPYNNPDYMNACIVYDYNQDILHIWEYESEQACNIIGEYLNVEDFYVDDDPWAERYVDEQDGFWDSRNFLSGAPQIVYGGSDGYIRDADVGYTDDGSEYTRKFSSSRMNFDMPDTKKRLWKQQHWLESDISGEVKXSLRKDDRTTDEALTHTISLVNEERDVVKTNITWDRHGXNFKTIIEATNHFSLLGWLNYLYAKGKTNR
;
A
#
# COMPACT_ATOMS: atom_id res chain seq x y z
N MET A 1 -16.80 23.72 -50.78
CA MET A 1 -16.39 23.79 -49.37
C MET A 1 -16.95 22.56 -48.66
N SER A 2 -16.09 21.84 -47.92
CA SER A 2 -16.61 20.70 -47.14
C SER A 2 -17.49 21.22 -46.02
N ALA A 3 -18.49 20.42 -45.67
CA ALA A 3 -19.40 20.78 -44.59
C ALA A 3 -18.67 20.67 -43.23
N LEU A 4 -19.08 21.50 -42.29
CA LEU A 4 -18.62 21.44 -40.91
C LEU A 4 -19.16 20.13 -40.30
N GLN A 5 -18.25 19.37 -39.69
CA GLN A 5 -18.61 18.13 -39.00
C GLN A 5 -18.35 18.32 -37.50
N THR A 6 -19.27 17.80 -36.72
CA THR A 6 -19.13 17.81 -35.26
C THR A 6 -18.96 16.36 -34.81
N ILE A 7 -17.82 16.04 -34.20
CA ILE A 7 -17.48 14.67 -33.82
C ILE A 7 -17.18 14.64 -32.34
N PRO A 8 -17.96 13.91 -31.53
CA PRO A 8 -17.66 13.76 -30.13
C PRO A 8 -16.43 12.88 -29.92
N THR A 9 -15.65 13.18 -28.89
CA THR A 9 -14.58 12.33 -28.46
C THR A 9 -15.02 11.56 -27.23
N PHE A 10 -14.89 10.26 -27.31
CA PHE A 10 -15.20 9.38 -26.20
C PHE A 10 -14.04 9.38 -25.21
N LEU A 11 -14.36 9.33 -23.94
CA LEU A 11 -13.37 9.31 -22.89
C LEU A 11 -12.61 7.97 -22.89
N PRO A 12 -11.40 7.97 -22.32
CA PRO A 12 -10.51 6.78 -22.39
C PRO A 12 -10.90 5.73 -21.36
N ASN A 13 -11.98 5.03 -21.60
CA ASN A 13 -12.44 3.97 -20.71
C ASN A 13 -11.66 2.67 -20.85
N LYS A 14 -10.55 2.69 -21.60
CA LYS A 14 -9.64 1.54 -21.76
C LYS A 14 -8.27 1.79 -21.13
N GLY A 15 -8.05 2.97 -20.57
CA GLY A 15 -6.86 3.26 -19.77
C GLY A 15 -5.63 3.65 -20.59
N VAL A 16 -4.48 3.63 -19.92
CA VAL A 16 -3.20 4.04 -20.49
C VAL A 16 -2.61 2.90 -21.30
N VAL A 17 -2.13 3.20 -22.51
CA VAL A 17 -1.40 2.25 -23.35
C VAL A 17 -0.08 2.91 -23.76
N ILE A 18 1.02 2.23 -23.48
CA ILE A 18 2.37 2.73 -23.80
C ILE A 18 2.94 1.98 -25.03
N ASP A 19 2.67 0.69 -25.14
CA ASP A 19 3.34 -0.18 -26.08
C ASP A 19 2.58 -0.38 -27.40
N ALA A 20 1.90 0.68 -27.86
CA ALA A 20 1.32 0.71 -29.20
C ALA A 20 1.48 2.12 -29.74
N PRO A 21 1.71 2.26 -31.07
CA PRO A 21 1.79 3.60 -31.64
C PRO A 21 0.48 4.35 -31.48
N GLU A 22 0.60 5.61 -31.12
CA GLU A 22 -0.57 6.44 -30.79
C GLU A 22 -1.56 6.53 -31.96
N GLU A 23 -1.07 6.42 -33.19
CA GLU A 23 -1.90 6.51 -34.39
C GLU A 23 -2.86 5.32 -34.50
N PHE A 24 -2.50 4.20 -33.89
CA PHE A 24 -3.30 2.98 -33.96
C PHE A 24 -4.12 2.72 -32.70
N LEU A 25 -3.98 3.57 -31.69
CA LEU A 25 -4.82 3.46 -30.50
C LEU A 25 -6.25 3.82 -30.85
N SER A 26 -7.19 3.09 -30.30
CA SER A 26 -8.58 3.47 -30.44
C SER A 26 -8.81 4.78 -29.70
N LYS A 27 -9.89 5.44 -30.05
CA LYS A 27 -10.28 6.70 -29.40
C LYS A 27 -10.58 6.55 -27.91
N ASN A 28 -10.68 5.31 -27.42
CA ASN A 28 -10.98 5.03 -26.03
C ASN A 28 -9.74 4.81 -25.16
N PHE A 29 -8.55 4.94 -25.71
CA PHE A 29 -7.32 4.80 -24.94
C PHE A 29 -6.64 6.14 -24.69
N SER A 30 -6.02 6.27 -23.53
CA SER A 30 -5.11 7.38 -23.23
C SER A 30 -3.75 7.11 -23.83
N SER A 31 -3.01 8.16 -24.12
CA SER A 31 -1.65 7.98 -24.60
C SER A 31 -0.67 7.72 -23.43
N ALA A 32 0.54 7.38 -23.83
CA ALA A 32 1.62 6.94 -22.94
C ALA A 32 1.95 7.90 -21.81
N ASP A 33 1.75 9.20 -22.02
CA ASP A 33 2.17 10.22 -21.08
C ASP A 33 1.05 10.75 -20.17
N SER A 34 -0.11 10.08 -20.14
CA SER A 34 -1.15 10.41 -19.16
C SER A 34 -0.72 10.01 -17.76
N ARG A 35 -0.85 10.92 -16.80
CA ARG A 35 -0.41 10.68 -15.42
C ARG A 35 -1.37 11.33 -14.43
N ASN A 36 -1.55 10.68 -13.29
CA ASN A 36 -2.31 11.20 -12.15
C ASN A 36 -3.77 11.49 -12.49
N VAL A 37 -4.33 10.68 -13.38
CA VAL A 37 -5.74 10.73 -13.75
C VAL A 37 -6.29 9.32 -13.72
N GLU A 38 -7.63 9.21 -13.67
CA GLU A 38 -8.31 7.92 -13.70
C GLU A 38 -9.68 8.08 -14.37
N PHE A 39 -10.16 7.01 -14.96
CA PHE A 39 -11.52 6.94 -15.46
C PHE A 39 -12.40 6.49 -14.29
N TYR A 40 -13.32 7.34 -13.89
CA TYR A 40 -14.11 7.13 -12.69
C TYR A 40 -15.55 7.56 -12.95
N ASP A 41 -16.49 6.65 -12.71
CA ASP A 41 -17.92 6.93 -12.81
C ASP A 41 -18.29 7.62 -14.14
N GLU A 42 -17.77 7.04 -15.24
CA GLU A 42 -18.06 7.45 -16.63
C GLU A 42 -17.42 8.77 -17.05
N TYR A 43 -16.52 9.33 -16.25
CA TYR A 43 -15.75 10.49 -16.70
C TYR A 43 -14.30 10.34 -16.21
N LEU A 44 -13.46 11.18 -16.77
CA LEU A 44 -12.05 11.21 -16.40
C LEU A 44 -11.83 12.27 -15.33
N ARG A 45 -11.11 11.90 -14.27
CA ARG A 45 -10.79 12.89 -13.23
C ARG A 45 -9.33 12.80 -12.83
N GLY A 46 -8.80 13.89 -12.28
CA GLY A 46 -7.52 13.86 -11.61
C GLY A 46 -7.61 12.96 -10.38
N ARG A 47 -6.52 12.23 -10.07
CA ARG A 47 -6.51 11.46 -8.83
C ARG A 47 -6.60 12.40 -7.64
N LEU A 48 -7.13 11.87 -6.55
CA LEU A 48 -7.20 12.63 -5.30
C LEU A 48 -5.88 12.54 -4.57
N GLY A 49 -5.71 13.37 -3.56
CA GLY A 49 -4.44 13.54 -2.87
C GLY A 49 -4.31 12.77 -1.58
N LEU A 50 -3.38 13.22 -0.76
CA LEU A 50 -3.02 12.62 0.52
C LEU A 50 -3.10 13.69 1.61
N ASP A 51 -3.40 13.25 2.84
CA ASP A 51 -3.35 14.13 4.00
C ASP A 51 -2.90 13.32 5.21
N LYS A 52 -2.13 13.91 6.11
CA LYS A 52 -1.69 13.18 7.30
C LYS A 52 -2.90 12.74 8.12
N PHE A 53 -2.91 11.46 8.50
CA PHE A 53 -3.94 10.92 9.39
C PHE A 53 -3.79 11.51 10.78
N ASP A 54 -2.55 11.65 11.24
CA ASP A 54 -2.24 12.12 12.60
C ASP A 54 -0.91 12.87 12.53
N SER A 55 -0.75 13.88 13.37
CA SER A 55 0.48 14.65 13.43
C SER A 55 1.64 13.90 14.07
N GLN A 56 1.38 12.77 14.71
CA GLN A 56 2.42 11.98 15.37
C GLN A 56 3.26 11.24 14.35
N GLN A 57 4.58 11.48 14.37
CA GLN A 57 5.54 10.75 13.56
C GLN A 57 5.97 9.50 14.33
N LEU A 58 5.88 8.34 13.72
CA LEU A 58 6.27 7.10 14.36
C LEU A 58 7.78 6.89 14.24
N SER A 59 8.30 5.84 14.89
CA SER A 59 9.72 5.69 15.18
C SER A 59 10.57 5.22 14.00
N GLY A 60 10.01 5.17 12.79
CA GLY A 60 10.74 4.77 11.59
C GLY A 60 9.78 4.59 10.44
N PRO A 61 10.29 4.14 9.30
CA PRO A 61 9.40 3.82 8.17
C PRO A 61 8.28 2.90 8.59
N ILE A 62 7.09 3.15 8.06
CA ILE A 62 5.95 2.27 8.30
C ILE A 62 6.16 1.02 7.44
N LEU A 63 6.19 -0.16 8.07
CA LEU A 63 6.49 -1.41 7.38
C LEU A 63 5.32 -2.38 7.38
N LEU A 64 4.21 -2.04 8.04
CA LEU A 64 2.96 -2.79 7.96
C LEU A 64 1.84 -1.96 8.55
N THR A 65 0.66 -2.01 7.95
CA THR A 65 -0.60 -1.66 8.61
C THR A 65 -1.54 -2.84 8.43
N ASP A 66 -2.25 -3.20 9.49
CA ASP A 66 -3.11 -4.37 9.45
C ASP A 66 -4.28 -4.19 10.41
N GLN A 67 -5.40 -4.82 10.10
CA GLN A 67 -6.57 -4.84 10.96
C GLN A 67 -6.64 -6.19 11.66
N PHE A 68 -6.63 -6.17 12.99
CA PHE A 68 -6.79 -7.37 13.80
C PHE A 68 -8.23 -7.43 14.29
N TRP A 69 -9.03 -8.26 13.65
CA TRP A 69 -10.44 -8.44 13.98
C TRP A 69 -10.62 -9.59 14.97
N LYS A 70 -11.45 -9.36 15.97
CA LYS A 70 -11.82 -10.39 16.95
C LYS A 70 -13.25 -10.84 16.70
N PHE A 71 -13.61 -12.00 17.22
CA PHE A 71 -14.92 -12.59 16.98
C PHE A 71 -16.07 -11.74 17.54
N ASN A 72 -15.79 -10.93 18.55
CA ASN A 72 -16.79 -10.01 19.11
C ASN A 72 -16.93 -8.72 18.31
N SER A 73 -16.34 -8.67 17.11
CA SER A 73 -16.38 -7.55 16.18
C SER A 73 -15.57 -6.33 16.62
N THR A 74 -14.78 -6.42 17.70
CA THR A 74 -13.81 -5.39 18.03
C THR A 74 -12.58 -5.57 17.14
N TRP A 75 -11.84 -4.52 16.98
CA TRP A 75 -10.68 -4.59 16.10
C TRP A 75 -9.61 -3.61 16.56
N UNK A 76 -8.35 -3.85 16.14
CA UNK A 76 -7.26 -3.10 16.44
C UNK A 76 -6.63 -2.79 15.20
N TRP A 77 -6.35 -1.63 15.12
CA TRP A 77 -5.56 -1.21 13.96
C TRP A 77 -4.08 -1.26 14.34
N MET A 78 -3.35 -2.19 13.74
CA MET A 78 -1.95 -2.50 14.09
C MET A 78 -1.04 -1.84 13.08
N ILE A 79 0.02 -1.18 13.55
CA ILE A 79 1.01 -0.51 12.72
C ILE A 79 2.40 -0.94 13.18
N CYS A 80 3.23 -1.38 12.23
CA CYS A 80 4.61 -1.77 12.53
C CYS A 80 5.57 -0.81 11.84
N THR A 81 6.58 -0.39 12.59
CA THR A 81 7.71 0.34 12.02
C THR A 81 8.95 -0.52 12.11
N THR A 82 10.08 0.04 11.73
CA THR A 82 11.36 -0.63 11.89
C THR A 82 11.62 -0.98 13.36
N LYS A 83 11.30 -0.08 14.26
CA LYS A 83 11.67 -0.21 15.68
C LYS A 83 10.53 -0.70 16.58
N ASP A 84 9.30 -0.36 16.23
CA ASP A 84 8.19 -0.49 17.17
C ASP A 84 6.95 -1.06 16.52
N ILE A 85 6.07 -1.61 17.36
CA ILE A 85 4.71 -1.98 16.97
C ILE A 85 3.75 -1.12 17.77
N TYR A 86 2.72 -0.62 17.11
CA TYR A 86 1.71 0.26 17.69
C TYR A 86 0.32 -0.26 17.40
N LYS A 87 -0.64 0.15 18.22
CA LYS A 87 -2.05 0.16 17.80
C LYS A 87 -2.57 1.58 17.92
N TYR A 88 -3.52 1.95 17.07
CA TYR A 88 -4.13 3.27 17.18
C TYR A 88 -5.31 3.22 18.15
N ASP A 89 -5.29 4.12 19.13
CA ASP A 89 -6.38 4.26 20.09
C ASP A 89 -7.29 5.40 19.61
N PHE A 90 -8.45 5.05 19.06
CA PHE A 90 -9.37 6.03 18.50
C PHE A 90 -10.02 6.90 19.58
N ASN A 91 -10.12 6.40 20.81
CA ASN A 91 -10.69 7.18 21.92
C ASN A 91 -9.75 8.28 22.37
N ASN A 92 -8.48 7.97 22.50
CA ASN A 92 -7.46 8.92 22.94
C ASN A 92 -6.75 9.60 21.77
N LYS A 93 -7.04 9.19 20.56
CA LYS A 93 -6.50 9.77 19.31
C LYS A 93 -4.97 9.77 19.33
N ARG A 94 -4.39 8.60 19.60
CA ARG A 94 -2.94 8.45 19.70
C ARG A 94 -2.51 7.04 19.29
N PHE A 95 -1.24 6.89 18.97
CA PHE A 95 -0.64 5.58 18.71
C PHE A 95 -0.09 5.03 20.03
N ASP A 96 -0.65 3.92 20.48
CA ASP A 96 -0.19 3.24 21.70
C ASP A 96 0.95 2.30 21.36
N ILE A 97 2.05 2.38 22.11
CA ILE A 97 3.24 1.55 21.92
C ILE A 97 2.94 0.14 22.46
N LEU A 98 3.09 -0.86 21.59
CA LEU A 98 2.92 -2.27 21.97
C LEU A 98 4.24 -3.03 21.98
N THR A 99 5.34 -2.40 21.66
CA THR A 99 6.68 -2.98 21.66
C THR A 99 6.96 -3.62 23.03
N PRO A 100 7.61 -4.79 23.09
CA PRO A 100 7.90 -5.41 24.39
C PRO A 100 8.70 -4.48 25.30
N VAL A 101 8.44 -4.57 26.60
CA VAL A 101 9.13 -3.75 27.59
C VAL A 101 9.77 -4.63 28.67
N TYR A 102 10.79 -4.10 29.32
CA TYR A 102 11.44 -4.71 30.46
C TYR A 102 11.38 -3.71 31.63
N THR A 103 10.84 -4.14 32.76
CA THR A 103 10.55 -3.23 33.90
C THR A 103 11.03 -3.77 35.23
N THR A 104 11.83 -4.84 35.25
CA THR A 104 12.27 -5.50 36.47
C THR A 104 13.29 -4.65 37.21
N GLY A 105 13.10 -4.49 38.53
CA GLY A 105 14.03 -3.78 39.37
C GLY A 105 13.76 -2.28 39.48
N THR A 106 14.72 -1.56 40.02
CA THR A 106 14.66 -0.10 40.17
C THR A 106 15.95 0.52 39.69
N ILE A 107 15.94 1.85 39.52
CA ILE A 107 17.09 2.58 38.98
C ILE A 107 17.51 3.72 39.90
N GLU A 108 18.77 4.13 39.73
CA GLU A 108 19.34 5.33 40.31
C GLU A 108 20.08 6.11 39.22
N ILE A 109 19.87 7.41 39.17
CA ILE A 109 20.62 8.34 38.32
C ILE A 109 21.12 9.46 39.19
N GLN A 110 22.44 9.61 39.25
CA GLN A 110 23.10 10.55 40.17
C GLN A 110 23.36 11.88 39.49
N ALA A 111 23.31 12.97 40.26
CA ALA A 111 23.48 14.33 39.73
C ALA A 111 24.82 14.52 39.00
N GLY A 112 25.86 13.83 39.48
CA GLY A 112 27.19 13.95 38.87
C GLY A 112 27.39 13.14 37.61
N SER A 113 26.44 12.30 37.24
CA SER A 113 26.58 11.45 36.07
C SER A 113 25.19 11.14 35.49
N LEU A 114 24.63 12.08 34.78
CA LEU A 114 23.27 11.96 34.25
C LEU A 114 23.14 11.06 33.04
N ILE A 115 24.26 10.57 32.47
CA ILE A 115 24.21 9.59 31.39
C ILE A 115 24.35 8.16 31.89
N THR A 116 24.66 7.95 33.16
CA THR A 116 24.84 6.62 33.73
C THR A 116 23.60 6.25 34.55
N VAL A 117 23.01 5.09 34.22
CA VAL A 117 21.85 4.55 34.93
C VAL A 117 22.33 3.31 35.68
N LEU A 118 22.14 3.32 36.99
CA LEU A 118 22.50 2.20 37.85
C LEU A 118 21.23 1.43 38.22
N GLY A 119 21.29 0.11 38.15
CA GLY A 119 20.15 -0.76 38.41
C GLY A 119 20.29 -1.55 39.68
N SER A 120 19.16 -1.86 40.30
CA SER A 120 19.08 -2.75 41.44
C SER A 120 18.02 -3.80 41.18
N GLY A 121 18.41 -5.08 41.22
CA GLY A 121 17.52 -6.17 40.85
C GLY A 121 17.26 -6.30 39.35
N THR A 122 18.12 -5.74 38.54
CA THR A 122 17.99 -5.75 37.09
C THR A 122 18.86 -6.83 36.48
N SER A 123 18.50 -7.28 35.26
CA SER A 123 19.28 -8.24 34.46
C SER A 123 19.38 -7.71 33.03
N TRP A 124 20.01 -6.56 32.89
CA TRP A 124 20.00 -5.82 31.63
C TRP A 124 20.83 -6.49 30.53
N ALA A 125 21.91 -7.18 30.90
CA ALA A 125 22.83 -7.75 29.91
C ALA A 125 22.14 -8.78 29.00
N THR A 126 21.14 -9.49 29.54
CA THR A 126 20.40 -10.51 28.75
C THR A 126 19.06 -9.99 28.21
N ASN A 127 18.59 -8.82 28.65
CA ASN A 127 17.26 -8.34 28.30
C ASN A 127 17.25 -7.10 27.43
N LEU A 128 18.32 -6.32 27.43
CA LEU A 128 18.37 -5.06 26.69
C LEU A 128 19.59 -5.04 25.78
N LYS A 129 19.57 -4.11 24.83
CA LYS A 129 20.69 -3.91 23.92
C LYS A 129 20.85 -2.42 23.62
N ALA A 130 22.00 -2.06 23.09
CA ALA A 130 22.21 -0.71 22.56
C ALA A 130 21.15 -0.40 21.51
N GLY A 131 20.62 0.80 21.57
CA GLY A 131 19.53 1.22 20.67
C GLY A 131 18.14 1.09 21.26
N ASP A 132 17.98 0.31 22.35
CA ASP A 132 16.71 0.28 23.06
C ASP A 132 16.48 1.65 23.74
N TYR A 133 15.25 1.88 24.18
CA TYR A 133 14.87 3.14 24.81
C TYR A 133 14.50 2.94 26.26
N PHE A 134 14.81 3.94 27.06
CA PHE A 134 14.67 3.90 28.48
C PHE A 134 13.86 5.12 28.97
N LYS A 135 12.95 4.90 29.92
CA LYS A 135 12.07 5.93 30.46
C LYS A 135 12.10 5.84 31.98
N ILE A 136 12.23 6.98 32.65
CA ILE A 136 12.20 7.07 34.13
C ILE A 136 10.74 7.03 34.58
N GLY A 137 10.43 6.21 35.57
CA GLY A 137 9.09 6.10 36.15
C GLY A 137 8.26 5.02 35.48
N SER A 138 7.12 4.71 36.07
CA SER A 138 6.20 3.66 35.61
C SER A 138 4.92 4.20 34.99
N GLY A 139 4.86 5.48 34.68
CA GLY A 139 3.67 6.10 34.16
C GLY A 139 3.39 5.72 32.71
N ASP A 140 2.44 6.43 32.12
CA ASP A 140 2.01 6.21 30.77
C ASP A 140 3.20 6.21 29.79
N ILE A 141 3.35 5.15 29.01
CA ILE A 141 4.44 5.02 28.06
C ILE A 141 4.10 5.57 26.68
N HIS A 142 2.85 6.01 26.46
CA HIS A 142 2.37 6.32 25.11
C HIS A 142 2.53 7.78 24.71
N THR A 143 2.16 8.71 25.61
CA THR A 143 2.22 10.13 25.29
C THR A 143 2.95 10.88 26.40
N GLY A 144 3.61 11.98 26.01
CA GLY A 144 4.28 12.86 26.95
C GLY A 144 5.48 12.26 27.67
N SER A 145 5.88 11.07 27.29
CA SER A 145 7.00 10.38 27.92
C SER A 145 8.32 10.83 27.32
N THR A 146 9.32 11.02 28.19
CA THR A 146 10.67 11.30 27.72
C THR A 146 11.43 9.98 27.63
N TRP A 147 11.79 9.61 26.41
CA TRP A 147 12.54 8.39 26.15
C TRP A 147 14.01 8.74 25.88
N TYR A 148 14.90 7.99 26.50
CA TYR A 148 16.35 8.12 26.30
C TYR A 148 16.84 6.90 25.55
N GLU A 149 17.59 7.11 24.46
CA GLU A 149 18.19 5.99 23.74
C GLU A 149 19.37 5.44 24.56
N ILE A 150 19.45 4.12 24.69
CA ILE A 150 20.55 3.45 25.39
C ILE A 150 21.73 3.37 24.41
N ASP A 151 22.85 3.97 24.83
CA ASP A 151 24.07 3.92 24.04
C ASP A 151 24.79 2.58 24.20
N SER A 152 24.84 2.07 25.45
CA SER A 152 25.44 0.77 25.73
C SER A 152 24.83 0.15 26.97
N VAL A 153 24.77 -1.17 26.99
CA VAL A 153 24.44 -1.98 28.14
C VAL A 153 25.76 -2.46 28.72
N ASP A 154 26.20 -1.83 29.81
CA ASP A 154 27.53 -2.07 30.36
C ASP A 154 27.59 -3.33 31.22
N SER A 155 26.49 -3.64 31.93
CA SER A 155 26.37 -4.84 32.75
C SER A 155 24.89 -5.07 33.09
N ASP A 156 24.63 -6.07 33.93
CA ASP A 156 23.24 -6.29 34.40
C ASP A 156 22.71 -5.12 35.24
N THR A 157 23.60 -4.26 35.72
CA THR A 157 23.22 -3.18 36.64
C THR A 157 23.73 -1.81 36.19
N GLN A 158 24.16 -1.67 34.95
CA GLN A 158 24.61 -0.36 34.48
C GLN A 158 24.31 -0.18 32.99
N LEU A 159 23.70 0.96 32.67
CA LEU A 159 23.47 1.41 31.28
C LEU A 159 24.13 2.77 31.10
N THR A 160 24.53 3.06 29.87
CA THR A 160 24.97 4.39 29.45
C THR A 160 23.96 4.93 28.43
N LEU A 161 23.43 6.13 28.70
CA LEU A 161 22.48 6.79 27.79
C LEU A 161 23.22 7.59 26.73
N LYS A 162 22.61 7.75 25.57
CA LYS A 162 23.16 8.59 24.50
C LYS A 162 23.14 10.07 24.85
N THR A 163 22.07 10.52 25.54
CA THR A 163 21.93 11.89 25.98
C THR A 163 21.66 11.88 27.47
N ALA A 164 22.10 12.93 28.16
CA ALA A 164 21.95 13.02 29.61
C ALA A 164 20.47 13.08 30.01
N ALA A 165 20.13 12.38 31.07
CA ALA A 165 18.79 12.49 31.66
C ALA A 165 18.57 13.90 32.18
N VAL A 166 17.33 14.35 32.20
CA VAL A 166 17.00 15.70 32.66
C VAL A 166 16.74 15.74 34.17
N GLU A 167 16.73 14.56 34.81
CA GLU A 167 16.46 14.49 36.26
C GLU A 167 17.24 13.35 36.87
N THR A 168 17.45 13.44 38.20
CA THR A 168 18.01 12.36 38.98
C THR A 168 16.90 11.39 39.37
N ALA A 169 17.29 10.19 39.82
CA ALA A 169 16.36 9.18 40.30
C ALA A 169 16.99 8.39 41.42
N THR A 170 16.19 7.96 42.39
CA THR A 170 16.62 7.14 43.51
C THR A 170 15.58 6.04 43.73
N SER A 171 16.01 4.79 43.63
CA SER A 171 15.12 3.62 43.79
C SER A 171 13.79 3.80 43.05
N THR A 172 13.87 4.24 41.83
CA THR A 172 12.71 4.64 41.03
C THR A 172 12.37 3.53 40.02
N ALA A 173 11.10 3.30 39.80
CA ALA A 173 10.66 2.41 38.70
C ALA A 173 11.06 2.99 37.35
N TYR A 174 11.13 2.13 36.36
CA TYR A 174 11.50 2.53 34.97
C TYR A 174 10.83 1.61 33.96
N VAL A 175 10.86 2.01 32.73
CA VAL A 175 10.44 1.16 31.62
C VAL A 175 11.53 1.19 30.55
N ALA A 176 11.97 0.02 30.12
CA ALA A 176 12.86 -0.09 28.95
C ALA A 176 12.08 -0.70 27.79
N ARG A 177 12.10 -0.03 26.66
CA ARG A 177 11.39 -0.45 25.44
C ARG A 177 12.36 -1.20 24.54
N LYS A 178 12.04 -2.45 24.25
CA LYS A 178 12.92 -3.38 23.56
C LYS A 178 12.63 -3.32 22.05
N ILE A 179 13.27 -2.41 21.35
CA ILE A 179 12.99 -2.22 19.93
C ILE A 179 13.44 -3.44 19.11
N PHE A 180 12.84 -3.58 17.94
CA PHE A 180 13.13 -4.70 17.05
C PHE A 180 14.46 -4.50 16.33
N ASN A 181 15.02 -5.59 15.81
CA ASN A 181 16.35 -5.59 15.19
C ASN A 181 16.31 -5.49 13.67
N GLY A 182 15.15 -5.63 13.07
CA GLY A 182 15.02 -5.53 11.63
C GLY A 182 15.40 -4.15 11.11
N GLY A 183 15.80 -4.08 9.85
CA GLY A 183 16.12 -2.83 9.19
C GLY A 183 14.92 -2.24 8.47
N ASN A 184 15.17 -1.14 7.74
CA ASN A 184 14.12 -0.39 7.07
C ASN A 184 13.53 -1.11 5.88
N VAL A 185 14.13 -2.22 5.44
CA VAL A 185 13.63 -3.05 4.34
C VAL A 185 13.15 -4.41 4.80
N ASP A 186 13.13 -4.66 6.11
CA ASP A 186 12.66 -5.91 6.67
C ASP A 186 11.18 -5.79 7.01
N PHE A 187 10.34 -5.93 6.01
CA PHE A 187 8.91 -5.69 6.13
C PHE A 187 8.24 -6.74 6.99
N TRP A 188 7.26 -6.31 7.75
CA TRP A 188 6.46 -7.19 8.59
C TRP A 188 5.36 -7.83 7.77
N HIS A 189 5.06 -9.08 8.11
CA HIS A 189 3.91 -9.83 7.61
C HIS A 189 3.12 -10.34 8.80
N ALA A 190 1.82 -10.29 8.72
CA ALA A 190 0.97 -10.63 9.87
C ALA A 190 -0.26 -11.42 9.44
N ARG A 191 -0.75 -12.23 10.36
CA ARG A 191 -2.02 -12.97 10.20
C ARG A 191 -2.71 -13.09 11.55
N ALA A 192 -4.02 -13.11 11.52
CA ALA A 192 -4.83 -13.44 12.69
C ALA A 192 -4.98 -14.96 12.78
N PHE A 193 -5.05 -15.46 13.99
CA PHE A 193 -5.13 -16.89 14.26
C PHE A 193 -5.99 -17.12 15.49
N TYR A 194 -6.71 -18.22 15.54
CA TYR A 194 -7.43 -18.64 16.75
C TYR A 194 -6.66 -19.75 17.44
N ASP A 195 -6.12 -19.42 18.61
CA ASP A 195 -5.35 -20.34 19.44
C ASP A 195 -6.27 -20.90 20.53
N LYS A 196 -6.29 -22.22 20.69
CA LYS A 196 -7.21 -22.87 21.63
C LYS A 196 -6.92 -22.51 23.09
N ASN A 197 -5.72 -22.02 23.40
CA ASN A 197 -5.35 -21.63 24.76
C ASN A 197 -5.38 -20.11 24.97
N LEU A 198 -5.06 -19.34 23.93
CA LEU A 198 -4.93 -17.89 24.03
C LEU A 198 -6.13 -17.13 23.46
N GLY A 199 -6.96 -17.81 22.67
CA GLY A 199 -8.04 -17.17 21.94
C GLY A 199 -7.54 -16.56 20.65
N GLU A 200 -8.17 -15.49 20.23
CA GLU A 200 -7.76 -14.79 19.00
C GLU A 200 -6.41 -14.12 19.24
N VAL A 201 -5.46 -14.37 18.36
CA VAL A 201 -4.14 -13.76 18.42
C VAL A 201 -3.79 -13.17 17.08
N TRP A 202 -3.02 -12.12 17.12
CA TRP A 202 -2.39 -11.51 15.96
C TRP A 202 -0.91 -11.90 15.99
N LEU A 203 -0.44 -12.44 14.89
CA LEU A 203 0.92 -12.95 14.79
C LEU A 203 1.64 -12.20 13.69
N ALA A 204 2.91 -11.87 13.92
CA ALA A 204 3.69 -11.12 12.93
C ALA A 204 5.16 -11.54 12.95
N THR A 205 5.78 -11.38 11.78
CA THR A 205 7.19 -11.73 11.60
C THR A 205 7.82 -10.78 10.58
N ASN A 206 9.14 -10.53 10.73
CA ASN A 206 9.85 -9.61 9.83
C ASN A 206 11.12 -10.20 9.23
N GLY A 207 11.36 -11.49 9.42
CA GLY A 207 12.54 -12.16 8.86
C GLY A 207 13.80 -12.04 9.70
N VAL A 208 13.80 -11.21 10.73
CA VAL A 208 14.98 -10.95 11.57
C VAL A 208 14.71 -11.28 13.04
N ASP A 209 13.64 -10.72 13.58
CA ASP A 209 13.27 -10.92 14.98
C ASP A 209 12.45 -12.18 15.15
N THR A 210 12.44 -12.72 16.36
CA THR A 210 11.54 -13.81 16.74
C THR A 210 10.09 -13.38 16.43
N PRO A 211 9.30 -14.23 15.79
CA PRO A 211 7.90 -13.89 15.55
C PRO A 211 7.16 -13.55 16.85
N ILE A 212 6.23 -12.63 16.75
CA ILE A 212 5.52 -12.11 17.92
C ILE A 212 4.04 -12.43 17.87
N ARG A 213 3.40 -12.41 19.04
CA ARG A 213 1.96 -12.55 19.19
C ARG A 213 1.38 -11.43 20.02
N TYR A 214 0.11 -11.12 19.77
CA TYR A 214 -0.64 -10.10 20.49
C TYR A 214 -2.08 -10.56 20.65
N THR A 215 -2.58 -10.50 21.89
CA THR A 215 -3.94 -11.00 22.17
C THR A 215 -4.98 -9.89 22.27
N GLY A 216 -4.56 -8.64 22.07
CA GLY A 216 -5.47 -7.50 22.15
C GLY A 216 -5.26 -6.66 23.40
N THR A 217 -4.49 -7.15 24.37
CA THR A 217 -4.19 -6.42 25.60
C THR A 217 -2.70 -6.55 25.92
N GLY A 218 -2.16 -5.56 26.63
CA GLY A 218 -0.77 -5.54 27.03
C GLY A 218 0.16 -5.25 25.87
N GLN A 219 1.38 -5.72 25.98
CA GLN A 219 2.40 -5.56 24.93
C GLN A 219 2.45 -6.83 24.07
N VAL A 220 3.00 -6.71 22.86
CA VAL A 220 3.27 -7.91 22.04
C VAL A 220 4.34 -8.73 22.75
N GLN A 221 4.33 -10.03 22.52
CA GLN A 221 5.26 -10.96 23.14
C GLN A 221 5.88 -11.85 22.05
N PRO A 222 7.16 -12.16 22.16
CA PRO A 222 7.72 -13.17 21.24
C PRO A 222 7.09 -14.53 21.51
N LEU A 223 6.97 -15.34 20.48
CA LEU A 223 6.58 -16.74 20.65
C LEU A 223 7.65 -17.42 21.49
N SER A 224 7.24 -18.24 22.46
CA SER A 224 8.15 -18.76 23.47
C SER A 224 8.51 -20.24 23.30
N ASN A 225 7.77 -20.99 22.48
CA ASN A 225 7.96 -22.44 22.36
C ASN A 225 8.29 -22.89 20.93
N LEU A 226 8.97 -22.04 20.17
CA LEU A 226 9.46 -22.41 18.86
C LEU A 226 10.55 -23.46 18.97
N PRO A 227 10.81 -24.25 17.94
CA PRO A 227 11.90 -25.25 17.99
C PRO A 227 13.24 -24.60 18.36
N ASN A 228 14.10 -25.36 19.00
CA ASN A 228 15.30 -24.82 19.64
C ASN A 228 16.21 -24.04 18.68
N SER A 229 16.30 -24.46 17.43
CA SER A 229 17.16 -23.78 16.47
C SER A 229 16.49 -22.63 15.72
N PHE A 230 15.19 -22.42 15.94
CA PHE A 230 14.42 -21.42 15.18
C PHE A 230 14.79 -20.01 15.63
N VAL A 231 15.09 -19.14 14.66
CA VAL A 231 15.42 -17.74 14.92
C VAL A 231 14.31 -16.83 14.39
N SER A 232 13.95 -16.96 13.11
CA SER A 232 13.02 -16.04 12.47
C SER A 232 12.41 -16.67 11.23
N ALA A 233 11.44 -15.98 10.63
CA ALA A 233 10.86 -16.35 9.35
C ALA A 233 10.53 -15.09 8.58
N LYS A 234 10.62 -15.16 7.24
CA LYS A 234 10.27 -14.02 6.40
C LYS A 234 8.76 -13.86 6.26
N TYR A 235 8.02 -14.97 6.10
CA TYR A 235 6.59 -14.90 5.78
C TYR A 235 5.81 -15.77 6.75
N ILE A 236 4.53 -15.42 6.90
CA ILE A 236 3.62 -16.15 7.75
C ILE A 236 2.32 -16.40 7.00
N GLU A 237 1.70 -17.54 7.27
CA GLU A 237 0.38 -17.88 6.73
C GLU A 237 -0.39 -18.67 7.77
N VAL A 238 -1.72 -18.67 7.64
CA VAL A 238 -2.60 -19.48 8.48
C VAL A 238 -3.45 -20.34 7.54
N TYR A 239 -3.42 -21.64 7.75
CA TYR A 239 -4.12 -22.58 6.89
C TYR A 239 -4.55 -23.79 7.72
N LYS A 240 -5.84 -24.15 7.64
CA LYS A 240 -6.40 -25.32 8.34
C LYS A 240 -6.00 -25.34 9.82
N ASP A 241 -6.26 -24.22 10.48
CA ASP A 241 -6.06 -24.03 11.92
C ASP A 241 -4.61 -24.21 12.38
N ARG A 242 -3.65 -23.96 11.49
CA ARG A 242 -2.22 -24.00 11.80
C ARG A 242 -1.55 -22.73 11.32
N VAL A 243 -0.53 -22.31 12.06
CA VAL A 243 0.35 -21.22 11.64
C VAL A 243 1.50 -21.83 10.85
N PHE A 244 1.78 -21.24 9.69
CA PHE A 244 2.92 -21.63 8.85
C PHE A 244 3.91 -20.49 8.82
N PHE A 245 5.19 -20.81 9.06
CA PHE A 245 6.29 -19.87 8.81
C PHE A 245 7.05 -20.34 7.56
N LEU A 246 7.33 -19.41 6.68
CA LEU A 246 7.96 -19.69 5.40
C LEU A 246 9.27 -18.91 5.27
N TRP A 247 10.27 -19.54 4.69
CA TRP A 247 11.65 -19.06 4.62
C TRP A 247 12.13 -18.80 6.04
N THR A 248 12.39 -19.89 6.74
CA THR A 248 12.83 -19.82 8.13
C THR A 248 14.35 -19.69 8.22
N VAL A 249 14.79 -19.14 9.35
CA VAL A 249 16.18 -19.16 9.76
C VAL A 249 16.24 -20.07 10.98
N GLU A 250 16.88 -21.22 10.80
CA GLU A 250 17.00 -22.24 11.85
C GLU A 250 18.19 -23.12 11.50
N SER A 251 19.20 -23.12 12.34
CA SER A 251 20.49 -23.76 12.01
C SER A 251 21.01 -23.29 10.65
N GLY A 252 20.86 -22.00 10.38
CA GLY A 252 21.20 -21.39 9.11
C GLY A 252 19.97 -20.96 8.32
N ASN A 253 20.23 -20.37 7.17
CA ASN A 253 19.18 -19.85 6.30
C ASN A 253 18.50 -21.00 5.54
N GLN A 254 17.17 -21.07 5.61
CA GLN A 254 16.38 -22.11 4.96
C GLN A 254 15.38 -21.47 3.99
N PRO A 255 15.81 -20.97 2.84
CA PRO A 255 14.92 -20.21 1.95
C PRO A 255 13.87 -21.07 1.23
N GLN A 256 13.94 -22.39 1.38
CA GLN A 256 12.99 -23.31 0.75
C GLN A 256 12.09 -23.98 1.77
N ARG A 257 12.17 -23.58 3.05
CA ARG A 257 11.49 -24.30 4.14
C ARG A 257 10.23 -23.59 4.58
N GLU A 258 9.18 -24.39 4.76
CA GLU A 258 7.95 -24.02 5.41
C GLU A 258 7.80 -24.92 6.64
N ARG A 259 7.44 -24.33 7.79
CA ARG A 259 7.28 -25.03 9.04
C ARG A 259 5.91 -24.66 9.66
N TRP A 260 5.22 -25.62 10.28
CA TRP A 260 3.89 -25.34 10.83
C TRP A 260 3.76 -25.86 12.25
N CYS A 261 2.82 -25.24 12.99
CA CYS A 261 2.50 -25.60 14.38
C CYS A 261 1.44 -26.71 14.43
N ASP A 262 1.16 -27.20 15.62
CA ASP A 262 0.05 -28.11 15.86
C ASP A 262 -1.30 -27.38 15.70
N VAL A 263 -2.35 -28.13 15.45
CA VAL A 263 -3.69 -27.60 15.23
C VAL A 263 -4.10 -26.71 16.40
N GLY A 264 -4.46 -25.47 16.11
CA GLY A 264 -5.01 -24.54 17.10
C GLY A 264 -4.04 -24.11 18.19
N ASN A 265 -2.73 -24.27 17.99
CA ASN A 265 -1.78 -23.94 19.06
C ASN A 265 -0.49 -23.36 18.51
N CYS A 266 -0.39 -22.04 18.49
CA CYS A 266 0.77 -21.33 17.95
C CYS A 266 2.02 -21.44 18.84
N GLU A 267 1.90 -22.09 19.98
CA GLU A 267 3.05 -22.34 20.86
C GLU A 267 3.39 -23.83 20.97
N ASP A 268 2.93 -24.65 20.03
CA ASP A 268 3.23 -26.08 20.01
C ASP A 268 3.80 -26.46 18.64
N TRP A 269 5.11 -26.61 18.57
CA TRP A 269 5.85 -26.84 17.33
C TRP A 269 6.65 -28.15 17.45
N ASN A 270 6.38 -29.07 16.52
CA ASN A 270 7.12 -30.32 16.43
C ASN A 270 8.32 -30.10 15.50
N ASP A 271 9.50 -30.52 15.91
CA ASP A 271 10.72 -30.35 15.13
C ASP A 271 10.64 -30.98 13.73
N LEU A 272 9.77 -31.97 13.55
CA LEU A 272 9.65 -32.68 12.28
C LEU A 272 8.52 -32.16 11.37
N ASP A 273 7.75 -31.19 11.84
CA ASP A 273 6.66 -30.63 11.04
C ASP A 273 7.16 -29.49 10.17
N PHE A 274 7.82 -29.86 9.07
CA PHE A 274 8.29 -28.92 8.07
C PHE A 274 8.36 -29.59 6.70
N GLN A 275 8.45 -28.76 5.66
CA GLN A 275 8.59 -29.21 4.27
C GLN A 275 9.63 -28.34 3.60
N ASP A 276 10.62 -28.96 2.95
CA ASP A 276 11.59 -28.25 2.12
C ASP A 276 11.21 -28.44 0.66
N PHE A 277 10.98 -27.34 -0.04
CA PHE A 277 10.66 -27.37 -1.47
C PHE A 277 11.98 -27.27 -2.25
N VAL A 278 12.65 -28.41 -2.35
CA VAL A 278 14.03 -28.43 -2.88
C VAL A 278 14.10 -28.62 -4.39
N GLU A 279 12.99 -29.02 -5.00
CA GLU A 279 12.97 -29.20 -6.45
C GLU A 279 13.20 -27.86 -7.15
N SER A 280 14.02 -27.85 -8.18
CA SER A 280 14.37 -26.69 -9.00
C SER A 280 15.27 -25.66 -8.31
N GLY A 281 15.49 -25.75 -7.01
CA GLY A 281 16.36 -24.84 -6.28
C GLY A 281 15.80 -23.45 -6.04
N TYR A 282 14.54 -23.20 -6.39
CA TYR A 282 13.93 -21.87 -6.23
C TYR A 282 13.61 -21.58 -4.76
N TRP A 283 13.78 -20.32 -4.37
CA TRP A 283 13.48 -19.85 -3.03
C TRP A 283 12.02 -19.44 -2.91
N ILE A 284 11.46 -19.55 -1.71
CA ILE A 284 10.09 -19.09 -1.42
C ILE A 284 10.07 -17.57 -1.51
N THR A 285 9.06 -17.02 -2.19
CA THR A 285 8.92 -15.57 -2.36
C THR A 285 7.58 -15.05 -1.87
N GLY A 286 6.79 -15.87 -1.18
CA GLY A 286 5.53 -15.41 -0.60
C GLY A 286 4.50 -16.51 -0.56
N SER A 287 3.34 -16.19 -0.02
CA SER A 287 2.25 -17.16 0.04
C SER A 287 0.89 -16.45 0.12
N ILE A 288 -0.15 -17.22 -0.18
CA ILE A 288 -1.53 -16.80 0.02
C ILE A 288 -2.39 -18.05 0.21
N VAL A 289 -3.46 -17.92 0.98
CA VAL A 289 -4.51 -18.94 1.04
C VAL A 289 -5.67 -18.44 0.19
N TRP A 290 -6.07 -19.26 -0.79
CA TRP A 290 -7.07 -18.83 -1.77
C TRP A 290 -7.88 -20.04 -2.22
N ASN A 291 -9.19 -19.93 -2.18
CA ASN A 291 -10.11 -20.99 -2.61
C ASN A 291 -9.81 -22.34 -1.95
N GLY A 292 -9.44 -22.34 -0.68
CA GLY A 292 -9.18 -23.57 0.06
C GLY A 292 -7.81 -24.17 -0.16
N TYR A 293 -6.94 -23.52 -0.92
CA TYR A 293 -5.58 -23.96 -1.17
C TYR A 293 -4.56 -23.08 -0.45
N HIS A 294 -3.49 -23.67 0.01
CA HIS A 294 -2.32 -22.96 0.52
C HIS A 294 -1.30 -22.86 -0.61
N ILE A 295 -1.07 -21.67 -1.10
CA ILE A 295 -0.21 -21.45 -2.26
C ILE A 295 1.11 -20.86 -1.78
N VAL A 296 2.21 -21.54 -2.12
CA VAL A 296 3.56 -21.11 -1.80
C VAL A 296 4.21 -20.67 -3.10
N PHE A 297 4.39 -19.36 -3.26
CA PHE A 297 5.07 -18.82 -4.44
C PHE A 297 6.57 -19.00 -4.29
N ARG A 298 7.22 -19.31 -5.41
CA ARG A 298 8.66 -19.33 -5.50
C ARG A 298 9.10 -18.42 -6.65
N GLU A 299 10.41 -18.30 -6.83
CA GLU A 299 10.98 -17.34 -7.78
C GLU A 299 10.42 -17.53 -9.19
N ARG A 300 10.21 -18.78 -9.63
CA ARG A 300 9.77 -19.06 -11.01
C ARG A 300 8.65 -20.07 -11.12
N ASP A 301 7.98 -20.40 -10.01
CA ASP A 301 6.79 -21.25 -10.02
C ASP A 301 5.99 -21.02 -8.74
N ALA A 302 4.99 -21.86 -8.52
CA ALA A 302 4.24 -21.90 -7.27
C ALA A 302 3.91 -23.34 -6.93
N GLN A 303 3.86 -23.60 -5.63
CA GLN A 303 3.37 -24.89 -5.11
C GLN A 303 1.95 -24.69 -4.62
N VAL A 304 1.02 -25.49 -5.11
CA VAL A 304 -0.38 -25.42 -4.71
C VAL A 304 -0.62 -26.54 -3.70
N GLY A 305 -0.87 -26.15 -2.47
CA GLY A 305 -1.02 -27.09 -1.36
C GLY A 305 -2.47 -27.30 -0.97
N ARG A 306 -2.77 -28.52 -0.58
CA ARG A 306 -4.08 -28.88 -0.06
C ARG A 306 -3.91 -29.79 1.15
N TYR A 307 -4.96 -29.84 1.98
CA TYR A 307 -4.95 -30.61 3.20
C TYR A 307 -5.87 -31.83 3.04
N SER A 308 -5.38 -32.99 3.48
CA SER A 308 -6.18 -34.19 3.53
C SER A 308 -6.47 -34.55 4.99
N SER A 309 -7.73 -34.48 5.40
CA SER A 309 -8.11 -34.82 6.76
C SER A 309 -7.96 -36.32 7.04
N SER A 310 -8.06 -37.13 6.00
CA SER A 310 -7.95 -38.60 6.17
C SER A 310 -6.53 -39.05 6.53
N SER A 311 -5.53 -38.28 6.11
CA SER A 311 -4.13 -38.59 6.40
C SER A 311 -3.45 -37.53 7.29
N ASP A 312 -4.18 -36.48 7.66
CA ASP A 312 -3.67 -35.32 8.42
C ASP A 312 -2.37 -34.82 7.83
N SER A 313 -2.39 -34.59 6.53
CA SER A 313 -1.17 -34.21 5.81
C SER A 313 -1.44 -33.15 4.76
N PHE A 314 -0.37 -32.49 4.37
CA PHE A 314 -0.39 -31.48 3.31
C PHE A 314 0.28 -32.04 2.06
N THR A 315 -0.39 -31.89 0.94
CA THR A 315 0.12 -32.33 -0.37
C THR A 315 0.30 -31.13 -1.26
N TYR A 316 1.47 -31.02 -1.89
CA TYR A 316 1.80 -29.89 -2.76
C TYR A 316 2.04 -30.37 -4.17
N GLU A 317 1.51 -29.63 -5.13
CA GLU A 317 1.75 -29.86 -6.56
C GLU A 317 2.33 -28.60 -7.16
N THR A 318 3.39 -28.76 -7.97
CA THR A 318 3.95 -27.62 -8.70
C THR A 318 2.97 -27.18 -9.77
N SER A 319 2.65 -25.89 -9.80
CA SER A 319 1.78 -25.34 -10.83
C SER A 319 2.56 -25.15 -12.12
N ASN A 320 2.00 -25.61 -13.22
CA ASN A 320 2.57 -25.43 -14.55
C ASN A 320 2.15 -24.10 -15.19
N SER A 321 1.18 -23.40 -14.61
CA SER A 321 0.65 -22.17 -15.22
C SER A 321 1.23 -20.91 -14.61
N CYS A 322 1.70 -20.95 -13.36
CA CYS A 322 2.17 -19.75 -12.66
C CYS A 322 3.59 -19.38 -13.09
N ALA A 323 3.81 -18.09 -13.36
CA ALA A 323 5.14 -17.60 -13.76
C ALA A 323 6.13 -17.52 -12.59
N GLY A 324 5.64 -17.60 -11.37
CA GLY A 324 6.43 -17.33 -10.17
C GLY A 324 6.32 -15.88 -9.75
N CYS A 325 6.55 -15.63 -8.46
CA CYS A 325 6.44 -14.29 -7.90
C CYS A 325 7.81 -13.75 -7.59
N TRP A 326 8.08 -12.50 -8.01
CA TRP A 326 9.36 -11.85 -7.74
C TRP A 326 9.29 -10.92 -6.54
N ALA A 327 8.11 -10.38 -6.26
CA ALA A 327 7.92 -9.40 -5.19
C ALA A 327 6.85 -9.93 -4.22
N PRO A 328 7.25 -10.35 -3.01
CA PRO A 328 6.30 -11.02 -2.09
C PRO A 328 5.12 -10.14 -1.69
N ARG A 329 5.31 -8.83 -1.56
CA ARG A 329 4.23 -7.94 -1.15
C ARG A 329 3.36 -7.48 -2.32
N SER A 330 3.68 -7.93 -3.55
CA SER A 330 2.82 -7.67 -4.69
C SER A 330 1.62 -8.60 -4.75
N ILE A 331 1.63 -9.70 -4.00
CA ILE A 331 0.58 -10.72 -4.03
C ILE A 331 -0.69 -10.16 -3.40
N THR A 332 -1.79 -10.21 -4.15
CA THR A 332 -3.11 -9.87 -3.65
C THR A 332 -4.13 -10.68 -4.44
N ALA A 333 -5.39 -10.66 -4.01
CA ALA A 333 -6.39 -11.50 -4.66
C ALA A 333 -7.79 -10.93 -4.49
N ASN A 334 -8.65 -11.25 -5.44
CA ASN A 334 -10.08 -11.12 -5.26
C ASN A 334 -10.70 -12.53 -5.31
N ASP A 335 -12.01 -12.64 -5.40
CA ASP A 335 -12.68 -13.95 -5.40
C ASP A 335 -12.34 -14.77 -6.64
N SER A 336 -11.95 -14.14 -7.72
CA SER A 336 -11.77 -14.80 -9.01
C SER A 336 -10.31 -15.09 -9.35
N LYS A 337 -9.38 -14.28 -8.89
CA LYS A 337 -7.98 -14.36 -9.33
C LYS A 337 -7.01 -13.94 -8.24
N ILE A 338 -5.79 -14.45 -8.35
CA ILE A 338 -4.64 -14.00 -7.59
C ILE A 338 -3.79 -13.13 -8.50
N PHE A 339 -3.33 -11.99 -8.00
CA PHE A 339 -2.53 -11.03 -8.77
C PHE A 339 -1.15 -10.93 -8.14
N TYR A 340 -0.11 -10.82 -8.99
CA TYR A 340 1.26 -10.76 -8.49
C TYR A 340 2.20 -10.20 -9.55
N TYR A 341 3.40 -9.78 -9.12
CA TYR A 341 4.48 -9.30 -10.00
C TYR A 341 5.49 -10.43 -10.17
N GLY A 342 5.75 -10.80 -11.41
CA GLY A 342 6.60 -11.93 -11.75
C GLY A 342 8.03 -11.57 -12.09
N PRO A 343 8.89 -12.58 -12.26
CA PRO A 343 10.30 -12.36 -12.62
C PRO A 343 10.46 -11.87 -14.06
N ASP A 344 9.39 -11.89 -14.85
CA ASP A 344 9.37 -11.40 -16.22
C ASP A 344 9.09 -9.90 -16.31
N ASN A 345 9.11 -9.17 -15.20
CA ASN A 345 8.78 -7.74 -15.11
C ASN A 345 7.35 -7.45 -15.54
N ARG A 346 6.43 -8.38 -15.26
CA ARG A 346 5.04 -8.25 -15.64
C ARG A 346 4.13 -8.52 -14.46
N PHE A 347 2.96 -7.91 -14.49
CA PHE A 347 1.90 -8.19 -13.54
C PHE A 347 0.96 -9.24 -14.12
N HIS A 348 0.59 -10.20 -13.29
CA HIS A 348 -0.15 -11.40 -13.69
C HIS A 348 -1.45 -11.52 -12.91
N ALA A 349 -2.45 -12.12 -13.54
CA ALA A 349 -3.69 -12.58 -12.91
C ALA A 349 -3.79 -14.08 -13.14
N TRP A 350 -3.95 -14.84 -12.06
CA TRP A 350 -3.84 -16.30 -12.09
C TRP A 350 -5.00 -16.89 -11.31
N ASN A 351 -5.61 -17.94 -11.88
CA ASN A 351 -6.73 -18.64 -11.25
C ASN A 351 -6.43 -20.11 -10.94
N LEU A 352 -5.17 -20.45 -10.84
CA LEU A 352 -4.60 -21.80 -10.69
C LEU A 352 -4.55 -22.60 -11.98
N LEU A 353 -5.40 -22.30 -12.95
CA LEU A 353 -5.46 -22.99 -14.24
C LEU A 353 -4.76 -22.21 -15.33
N THR A 354 -5.01 -20.91 -15.41
CA THR A 354 -4.43 -20.05 -16.42
C THR A 354 -3.83 -18.80 -15.78
N ASP A 355 -2.76 -18.31 -16.37
CA ASP A 355 -2.07 -17.10 -15.93
C ASP A 355 -2.09 -16.10 -17.09
N THR A 356 -2.65 -14.93 -16.84
CA THR A 356 -2.81 -13.88 -17.85
C THR A 356 -1.95 -12.69 -17.46
N VAL A 357 -1.17 -12.18 -18.41
CA VAL A 357 -0.44 -10.92 -18.19
C VAL A 357 -1.44 -9.78 -18.31
N ILE A 358 -1.52 -8.94 -17.28
CA ILE A 358 -2.44 -7.80 -17.29
C ILE A 358 -1.75 -6.47 -17.58
N SER A 359 -0.43 -6.46 -17.69
CA SER A 359 0.35 -5.24 -17.89
C SER A 359 1.01 -5.17 -19.27
N ALA A 360 0.51 -5.93 -20.25
CA ALA A 360 1.15 -5.98 -21.57
C ALA A 360 1.18 -4.60 -22.24
N GLU A 361 0.15 -3.79 -22.02
CA GLU A 361 0.06 -2.45 -22.62
C GLU A 361 1.09 -1.47 -22.05
N ILE A 362 1.75 -1.82 -20.95
CA ILE A 362 2.77 -0.97 -20.34
C ILE A 362 4.09 -1.71 -20.12
N ASP A 363 4.37 -2.73 -20.94
CA ASP A 363 5.60 -3.53 -20.79
C ASP A 363 6.87 -2.66 -20.81
N SER A 364 6.95 -1.69 -21.70
CA SER A 364 8.14 -0.84 -21.78
C SER A 364 8.31 0.07 -20.56
N TYR A 365 7.24 0.35 -19.85
CA TYR A 365 7.31 1.05 -18.57
C TYR A 365 7.87 0.12 -17.50
N CYS A 366 7.37 -1.09 -17.44
CA CYS A 366 7.72 -2.03 -16.36
C CYS A 366 9.17 -2.52 -16.45
N ILE A 367 9.75 -2.62 -17.64
CA ILE A 367 11.15 -3.04 -17.75
C ILE A 367 12.13 -1.98 -17.21
N ASN A 368 11.67 -0.78 -16.95
CA ASN A 368 12.48 0.29 -16.38
C ASN A 368 12.36 0.42 -14.87
N PHE A 369 11.75 -0.56 -14.19
CA PHE A 369 11.79 -0.60 -12.73
C PHE A 369 13.21 -0.85 -12.25
N ASP A 370 13.58 -0.19 -11.15
CA ASP A 370 14.90 -0.34 -10.55
C ASP A 370 15.11 -1.79 -10.10
N PRO A 371 16.07 -2.52 -10.64
CA PRO A 371 16.28 -3.92 -10.26
C PRO A 371 16.66 -4.10 -8.80
N ASN A 372 17.20 -3.08 -8.14
CA ASN A 372 17.53 -3.15 -6.71
C ASN A 372 16.29 -3.04 -5.81
N LEU A 373 15.20 -2.50 -6.32
CA LEU A 373 13.97 -2.29 -5.54
C LEU A 373 12.79 -3.11 -6.03
N GLU A 374 12.90 -3.81 -7.16
CA GLU A 374 11.72 -4.46 -7.73
C GLU A 374 11.17 -5.60 -6.86
N GLN A 375 12.00 -6.19 -5.99
CA GLN A 375 11.51 -7.19 -5.04
C GLN A 375 10.68 -6.57 -3.92
N ASP A 376 10.73 -5.27 -3.76
CA ASP A 376 9.96 -4.54 -2.75
C ASP A 376 8.68 -3.92 -3.33
N ILE A 377 8.36 -4.17 -4.58
CA ILE A 377 7.07 -3.76 -5.16
C ILE A 377 5.96 -4.35 -4.31
N PHE A 378 4.98 -3.53 -3.97
CA PHE A 378 3.87 -3.98 -3.15
C PHE A 378 2.55 -3.54 -3.75
N GLY A 379 1.50 -4.31 -3.44
CA GLY A 379 0.18 -4.04 -3.96
C GLY A 379 -0.90 -4.26 -2.91
N TYR A 380 -2.05 -3.70 -3.18
CA TYR A 380 -3.18 -3.78 -2.27
C TYR A 380 -4.47 -3.73 -3.05
N GLN A 381 -5.42 -4.59 -2.69
CA GLN A 381 -6.74 -4.54 -3.30
C GLN A 381 -7.58 -3.47 -2.58
N VAL A 382 -7.95 -2.42 -3.31
CA VAL A 382 -8.88 -1.41 -2.83
C VAL A 382 -10.27 -1.87 -3.28
N GLU A 383 -10.89 -2.71 -2.47
CA GLU A 383 -12.12 -3.40 -2.84
C GLU A 383 -13.26 -2.42 -3.14
N SER A 384 -13.36 -1.35 -2.38
CA SER A 384 -14.42 -0.36 -2.54
C SER A 384 -14.39 0.34 -3.89
N ARG A 385 -13.26 0.27 -4.61
CA ARG A 385 -13.08 0.91 -5.91
C ARG A 385 -12.79 -0.08 -7.02
N ASN A 386 -12.79 -1.37 -6.73
CA ASN A 386 -12.47 -2.44 -7.69
C ASN A 386 -11.10 -2.24 -8.33
N GLN A 387 -10.14 -1.83 -7.51
CA GLN A 387 -8.78 -1.52 -7.95
C GLN A 387 -7.77 -2.37 -7.22
N ILE A 388 -6.65 -2.62 -7.90
CA ILE A 388 -5.41 -3.02 -7.24
C ILE A 388 -4.41 -1.91 -7.51
N ARG A 389 -3.74 -1.47 -6.44
CA ARG A 389 -2.70 -0.43 -6.54
C ARG A 389 -1.36 -1.06 -6.24
N TRP A 390 -0.45 -1.02 -7.22
CA TRP A 390 0.93 -1.49 -7.03
C TRP A 390 1.86 -0.30 -7.05
N PHE A 391 2.66 -0.16 -5.99
CA PHE A 391 3.70 0.86 -5.93
C PHE A 391 4.98 0.30 -6.49
N VAL A 392 5.63 1.05 -7.37
CA VAL A 392 6.72 0.59 -8.22
C VAL A 392 7.84 1.63 -8.28
N PRO A 393 9.09 1.19 -8.49
CA PRO A 393 10.26 2.09 -8.57
C PRO A 393 10.64 2.36 -10.03
N TYR A 394 10.03 3.35 -10.64
CA TYR A 394 10.22 3.63 -12.08
C TYR A 394 11.44 4.51 -12.31
N ASN A 395 12.34 4.14 -13.21
CA ASN A 395 13.51 4.91 -13.67
C ASN A 395 14.52 5.18 -12.56
N ASN A 396 14.89 4.14 -11.83
CA ASN A 396 15.97 4.17 -10.84
C ASN A 396 15.83 5.25 -9.75
N PRO A 397 14.66 5.35 -9.12
CA PRO A 397 14.55 6.17 -7.92
C PRO A 397 15.11 5.40 -6.73
N ASP A 398 15.19 6.03 -5.59
CA ASP A 398 15.51 5.33 -4.34
C ASP A 398 14.28 5.10 -3.47
N TYR A 399 13.09 5.19 -4.06
CA TYR A 399 11.81 4.98 -3.39
C TYR A 399 10.76 4.55 -4.43
N MET A 400 9.58 4.15 -3.97
CA MET A 400 8.47 3.78 -4.86
C MET A 400 7.80 5.07 -5.35
N ASN A 401 8.19 5.52 -6.53
CA ASN A 401 7.82 6.83 -7.05
C ASN A 401 6.56 6.82 -7.92
N ALA A 402 6.00 5.64 -8.17
CA ALA A 402 4.83 5.55 -9.04
C ALA A 402 3.89 4.47 -8.52
N CYS A 403 2.64 4.56 -8.94
CA CYS A 403 1.62 3.58 -8.61
C CYS A 403 0.91 3.18 -9.89
N ILE A 404 0.91 1.88 -10.18
CA ILE A 404 0.12 1.31 -11.26
C ILE A 404 -1.23 0.96 -10.67
N VAL A 405 -2.29 1.55 -11.21
CA VAL A 405 -3.66 1.36 -10.73
C VAL A 405 -4.39 0.51 -11.75
N TYR A 406 -4.80 -0.67 -11.33
CA TYR A 406 -5.49 -1.63 -12.20
C TYR A 406 -6.95 -1.77 -11.74
N ASP A 407 -7.88 -1.38 -12.60
CA ASP A 407 -9.31 -1.62 -12.38
C ASP A 407 -9.63 -3.01 -12.91
N TYR A 408 -9.86 -3.97 -12.01
CA TYR A 408 -10.02 -5.35 -12.43
C TYR A 408 -11.41 -5.67 -12.99
N ASN A 409 -12.39 -4.80 -12.78
CA ASN A 409 -13.70 -4.97 -13.41
C ASN A 409 -13.69 -4.52 -14.87
N GLN A 410 -12.94 -3.48 -15.18
CA GLN A 410 -12.89 -2.92 -16.54
C GLN A 410 -11.64 -3.33 -17.30
N ASP A 411 -10.64 -3.92 -16.61
CA ASP A 411 -9.36 -4.32 -17.19
C ASP A 411 -8.63 -3.11 -17.79
N ILE A 412 -8.47 -2.06 -16.99
CA ILE A 412 -7.79 -0.84 -17.43
C ILE A 412 -6.69 -0.46 -16.43
N LEU A 413 -5.68 0.21 -16.95
CA LEU A 413 -4.51 0.64 -16.17
C LEU A 413 -4.39 2.16 -16.20
N HIS A 414 -3.98 2.71 -15.06
CA HIS A 414 -3.58 4.11 -14.93
C HIS A 414 -2.26 4.17 -14.21
N ILE A 415 -1.52 5.27 -14.37
CA ILE A 415 -0.23 5.48 -13.71
C ILE A 415 -0.32 6.78 -12.90
N TRP A 416 -0.05 6.66 -11.60
CA TRP A 416 0.01 7.81 -10.68
C TRP A 416 1.44 7.97 -10.23
N GLU A 417 1.82 9.19 -9.89
CA GLU A 417 3.19 9.52 -9.47
C GLU A 417 3.18 10.21 -8.12
N TYR A 418 4.22 9.96 -7.33
CA TYR A 418 4.39 10.53 -6.01
C TYR A 418 5.84 10.96 -5.82
N GLU A 419 6.03 12.08 -5.13
CA GLU A 419 7.36 12.61 -4.83
C GLU A 419 7.95 11.92 -3.60
N SER A 420 9.26 12.12 -3.37
CA SER A 420 9.97 11.44 -2.30
C SER A 420 9.44 11.77 -0.90
N GLU A 421 8.93 12.99 -0.72
CA GLU A 421 8.38 13.43 0.55
C GLU A 421 7.13 12.64 0.95
N GLN A 422 6.43 12.07 -0.01
CA GLN A 422 5.25 11.25 0.23
C GLN A 422 5.51 9.77 -0.08
N ALA A 423 6.79 9.35 -0.05
CA ALA A 423 7.15 7.97 -0.40
C ALA A 423 6.40 6.98 0.48
N CYS A 424 5.75 6.03 -0.17
CA CYS A 424 4.87 5.07 0.46
C CYS A 424 5.54 3.71 0.52
N ASN A 425 5.48 3.06 1.68
CA ASN A 425 6.03 1.71 1.86
C ASN A 425 4.95 0.64 1.94
N ILE A 426 3.72 1.04 2.28
CA ILE A 426 2.65 0.06 2.51
C ILE A 426 1.30 0.75 2.33
N ILE A 427 0.34 0.03 1.80
CA ILE A 427 -1.06 0.45 1.74
C ILE A 427 -1.85 -0.38 2.73
N GLY A 428 -2.83 0.25 3.37
CA GLY A 428 -3.77 -0.43 4.20
C GLY A 428 -5.07 0.34 4.27
N GLU A 429 -5.90 -0.03 5.23
CA GLU A 429 -7.17 0.68 5.42
C GLU A 429 -7.61 0.57 6.87
N TYR A 430 -8.42 1.52 7.29
CA TYR A 430 -9.10 1.45 8.58
C TYR A 430 -10.56 1.82 8.39
N LEU A 431 -11.39 1.37 9.31
CA LEU A 431 -12.79 1.79 9.32
C LEU A 431 -12.89 3.16 10.00
N ASN A 432 -13.49 4.10 9.32
CA ASN A 432 -13.61 5.45 9.85
C ASN A 432 -14.78 5.51 10.82
N VAL A 433 -14.49 5.26 12.10
CA VAL A 433 -15.51 5.19 13.15
C VAL A 433 -16.13 6.56 13.40
N GLU A 434 -15.36 7.62 13.14
CA GLU A 434 -15.83 8.99 13.42
C GLU A 434 -17.00 9.41 12.54
N ASP A 435 -17.12 8.82 11.36
CA ASP A 435 -18.25 9.15 10.48
C ASP A 435 -19.60 8.67 11.03
N PHE A 436 -19.59 7.82 12.04
CA PHE A 436 -20.81 7.35 12.68
C PHE A 436 -21.22 8.18 13.89
N TYR A 437 -20.30 8.99 14.41
CA TYR A 437 -20.57 9.81 15.59
C TYR A 437 -20.54 11.27 15.20
N VAL A 438 -21.68 11.74 14.73
CA VAL A 438 -21.86 13.18 14.60
C VAL A 438 -22.31 13.66 15.97
N ASP A 439 -21.37 14.20 16.71
CA ASP A 439 -21.54 14.51 18.13
C ASP A 439 -22.77 15.36 18.44
N ASP A 440 -23.22 16.13 17.47
CA ASP A 440 -24.31 17.07 17.67
C ASP A 440 -25.60 16.70 16.90
N ASP A 441 -25.69 15.46 16.43
CA ASP A 441 -26.86 15.03 15.69
C ASP A 441 -27.75 14.14 16.57
N PRO A 442 -28.84 14.66 17.10
CA PRO A 442 -29.74 13.83 17.90
C PRO A 442 -30.33 12.67 17.11
N TRP A 443 -30.29 12.78 15.80
CA TRP A 443 -30.78 11.74 14.92
C TRP A 443 -29.88 10.50 14.91
N ALA A 444 -28.59 10.73 14.98
CA ALA A 444 -27.62 9.63 15.01
C ALA A 444 -27.77 8.79 16.27
N GLU A 445 -27.95 9.44 17.42
CA GLU A 445 -28.17 8.73 18.67
C GLU A 445 -29.46 7.92 18.65
N ARG A 446 -30.54 8.52 18.12
CA ARG A 446 -31.79 7.82 18.02
C ARG A 446 -31.74 6.67 17.05
N TYR A 447 -31.01 6.84 15.97
CA TYR A 447 -30.82 5.76 14.99
C TYR A 447 -30.11 4.58 15.62
N VAL A 448 -29.12 4.86 16.47
CA VAL A 448 -28.41 3.82 17.22
C VAL A 448 -29.37 2.99 18.04
N ASP A 449 -30.18 3.67 18.83
CA ASP A 449 -31.06 3.00 19.80
C ASP A 449 -32.19 2.23 19.13
N GLU A 450 -32.53 2.60 17.91
CA GLU A 450 -33.66 1.99 17.20
C GLU A 450 -33.25 0.86 16.26
N GLN A 451 -31.95 0.63 16.06
CA GLN A 451 -31.48 -0.42 15.18
C GLN A 451 -31.27 -1.73 15.94
N ASP A 452 -31.78 -2.80 15.38
CA ASP A 452 -31.59 -4.15 15.92
C ASP A 452 -30.23 -4.72 15.47
N GLY A 453 -29.18 -3.99 15.75
CA GLY A 453 -27.84 -4.43 15.38
C GLY A 453 -26.85 -4.07 16.45
N PHE A 454 -25.66 -4.53 16.28
CA PHE A 454 -24.60 -4.25 17.22
C PHE A 454 -23.78 -3.08 16.71
N TRP A 455 -23.68 -2.05 17.50
CA TRP A 455 -22.94 -0.85 17.15
C TRP A 455 -21.49 -1.13 16.87
N ASP A 456 -20.95 -2.10 17.56
CA ASP A 456 -19.57 -2.51 17.38
C ASP A 456 -19.41 -3.56 16.31
N SER A 457 -20.50 -3.93 15.61
CA SER A 457 -20.38 -4.91 14.53
C SER A 457 -19.77 -4.25 13.29
N ARG A 458 -19.09 -5.06 12.51
CA ARG A 458 -18.46 -4.59 11.28
C ARG A 458 -19.46 -3.98 10.31
N ASN A 459 -20.69 -4.50 10.32
CA ASN A 459 -21.71 -4.00 9.42
C ASN A 459 -22.09 -2.54 9.70
N PHE A 460 -22.07 -2.15 10.97
CA PHE A 460 -22.34 -0.77 11.34
C PHE A 460 -21.13 0.14 11.19
N LEU A 461 -19.97 -0.42 11.39
CA LEU A 461 -18.72 0.35 11.23
C LEU A 461 -18.29 0.44 9.77
N SER A 462 -19.05 -0.14 8.87
CA SER A 462 -18.64 -0.32 7.50
C SER A 462 -19.13 0.77 6.55
N GLY A 463 -18.93 2.01 6.90
CA GLY A 463 -18.76 3.00 5.84
C GLY A 463 -17.61 2.53 4.95
N ALA A 464 -17.43 3.11 3.78
CA ALA A 464 -16.29 2.73 2.94
C ALA A 464 -15.01 2.88 3.76
N PRO A 465 -14.16 1.86 3.80
CA PRO A 465 -12.93 1.99 4.58
C PRO A 465 -12.08 3.13 4.06
N GLN A 466 -11.39 3.81 4.96
CA GLN A 466 -10.44 4.84 4.57
C GLN A 466 -9.12 4.18 4.20
N ILE A 467 -8.65 4.41 2.98
CA ILE A 467 -7.39 3.90 2.49
C ILE A 467 -6.27 4.75 3.08
N VAL A 468 -5.20 4.11 3.54
CA VAL A 468 -4.03 4.81 4.08
C VAL A 468 -2.77 4.33 3.41
N TYR A 469 -1.83 5.24 3.27
CA TYR A 469 -0.46 4.95 2.82
C TYR A 469 0.49 5.16 4.00
N GLY A 470 1.28 4.14 4.31
CA GLY A 470 2.30 4.24 5.35
C GLY A 470 3.59 4.77 4.78
N GLY A 471 4.03 5.90 5.27
CA GLY A 471 5.17 6.61 4.71
C GLY A 471 6.52 6.09 5.18
N SER A 472 7.53 6.27 4.33
CA SER A 472 8.91 5.99 4.74
C SER A 472 9.42 7.02 5.75
N ASP A 473 8.72 8.12 5.92
CA ASP A 473 9.05 9.15 6.91
C ASP A 473 8.40 8.90 8.29
N GLY A 474 7.65 7.82 8.45
CA GLY A 474 7.02 7.49 9.74
C GLY A 474 5.64 8.08 9.92
N TYR A 475 5.09 8.76 8.93
CA TYR A 475 3.72 9.27 8.98
C TYR A 475 2.77 8.34 8.23
N ILE A 476 1.56 8.26 8.74
CA ILE A 476 0.46 7.60 8.03
C ILE A 476 -0.38 8.69 7.39
N ARG A 477 -0.68 8.51 6.10
CA ARG A 477 -1.48 9.47 5.34
C ARG A 477 -2.76 8.83 4.84
N ASP A 478 -3.86 9.53 5.02
CA ASP A 478 -5.12 9.17 4.37
C ASP A 478 -4.96 9.41 2.88
N ALA A 479 -5.35 8.42 2.09
CA ALA A 479 -5.31 8.51 0.63
C ALA A 479 -6.70 8.81 0.09
N ASP A 480 -6.73 9.31 -1.15
CA ASP A 480 -7.96 9.69 -1.84
C ASP A 480 -8.72 10.80 -1.09
N VAL A 481 -7.98 11.74 -0.52
CA VAL A 481 -8.54 12.88 0.19
C VAL A 481 -7.87 14.15 -0.32
N GLY A 482 -8.69 15.15 -0.60
CA GLY A 482 -8.19 16.45 -1.00
C GLY A 482 -7.54 16.46 -2.37
N TYR A 483 -6.84 17.54 -2.67
CA TYR A 483 -6.32 17.82 -4.00
C TYR A 483 -4.83 18.10 -4.03
N THR A 484 -4.12 17.88 -2.92
CA THR A 484 -2.67 17.98 -2.84
C THR A 484 -2.12 16.72 -2.16
N ASP A 485 -0.84 16.46 -2.35
CA ASP A 485 -0.16 15.37 -1.65
C ASP A 485 0.46 15.92 -0.37
N ASP A 486 -0.30 15.88 0.73
CA ASP A 486 0.13 16.38 2.03
C ASP A 486 0.65 17.82 1.90
N GLY A 487 -0.14 18.66 1.21
CA GLY A 487 0.17 20.06 0.99
C GLY A 487 0.98 20.37 -0.26
N SER A 488 1.54 19.35 -0.92
CA SER A 488 2.34 19.56 -2.14
C SER A 488 1.47 19.40 -3.38
N GLU A 489 1.54 20.34 -4.29
CA GLU A 489 0.84 20.25 -5.57
C GLU A 489 1.47 19.18 -6.46
N TYR A 490 0.65 18.55 -7.28
CA TYR A 490 1.11 17.61 -8.30
C TYR A 490 0.35 17.86 -9.59
N THR A 491 0.95 17.45 -10.71
CA THR A 491 0.37 17.67 -12.04
C THR A 491 -0.51 16.49 -12.43
N ARG A 492 -1.74 16.79 -12.83
CA ARG A 492 -2.66 15.85 -13.44
C ARG A 492 -2.59 16.08 -14.94
N LYS A 493 -2.34 15.03 -15.70
CA LYS A 493 -2.16 15.15 -17.13
C LYS A 493 -2.92 14.05 -17.86
N PHE A 494 -3.78 14.45 -18.77
CA PHE A 494 -4.44 13.55 -19.68
C PHE A 494 -4.01 13.87 -21.10
N SER A 495 -3.62 12.85 -21.87
CA SER A 495 -3.32 12.97 -23.29
C SER A 495 -4.18 11.97 -24.05
N SER A 496 -4.86 12.45 -25.05
CA SER A 496 -5.66 11.57 -25.90
C SER A 496 -4.74 10.73 -26.81
N SER A 497 -5.31 9.72 -27.43
CA SER A 497 -4.68 9.10 -28.60
C SER A 497 -4.58 10.14 -29.73
N ARG A 498 -3.87 9.80 -30.79
CA ARG A 498 -3.82 10.66 -31.99
C ARG A 498 -5.08 10.39 -32.81
N MET A 499 -5.97 11.37 -32.82
CA MET A 499 -7.29 11.25 -33.41
C MET A 499 -7.24 11.60 -34.88
N ASN A 500 -7.52 10.63 -35.74
CA ASN A 500 -7.64 10.87 -37.16
C ASN A 500 -9.11 11.04 -37.61
N PHE A 501 -10.05 10.89 -36.66
CA PHE A 501 -11.49 11.06 -36.86
C PHE A 501 -12.02 10.12 -37.96
N ASP A 502 -11.47 8.91 -38.00
CA ASP A 502 -11.80 7.86 -38.99
C ASP A 502 -11.52 8.27 -40.44
N MET A 503 -10.62 9.24 -40.62
CA MET A 503 -10.20 9.72 -41.93
C MET A 503 -8.67 9.79 -41.97
N PRO A 504 -7.97 8.64 -41.95
CA PRO A 504 -6.52 8.64 -41.77
C PRO A 504 -5.74 9.33 -42.90
N ASP A 505 -6.24 9.23 -44.16
CA ASP A 505 -5.54 9.78 -45.32
C ASP A 505 -6.03 11.19 -45.69
N THR A 506 -6.87 11.78 -44.84
CA THR A 506 -7.50 13.06 -45.19
C THR A 506 -6.96 14.15 -44.26
N LYS A 507 -6.46 15.23 -44.87
CA LYS A 507 -6.06 16.42 -44.12
C LYS A 507 -7.33 17.16 -43.70
N LYS A 508 -7.39 17.46 -42.42
CA LYS A 508 -8.56 18.09 -41.80
C LYS A 508 -8.18 19.44 -41.25
N ARG A 509 -9.13 20.36 -41.21
CA ARG A 509 -9.01 21.61 -40.47
C ARG A 509 -9.79 21.46 -39.16
N LEU A 510 -9.09 21.34 -38.06
CA LEU A 510 -9.73 21.37 -36.76
C LEU A 510 -9.94 22.83 -36.37
N TRP A 511 -11.19 23.25 -36.51
CA TRP A 511 -11.54 24.64 -36.27
C TRP A 511 -11.56 24.96 -34.78
N LYS A 512 -12.35 24.18 -34.00
CA LYS A 512 -12.44 24.41 -32.56
C LYS A 512 -12.76 23.11 -31.84
N GLN A 513 -12.54 23.12 -30.54
CA GLN A 513 -13.02 22.08 -29.64
C GLN A 513 -13.86 22.72 -28.56
N GLN A 514 -14.90 22.03 -28.11
CA GLN A 514 -15.72 22.47 -27.01
C GLN A 514 -15.59 21.43 -25.91
N HIS A 515 -15.05 21.84 -24.78
CA HIS A 515 -14.74 20.96 -23.65
C HIS A 515 -15.75 21.17 -22.51
N TRP A 516 -16.14 20.07 -21.87
CA TRP A 516 -16.94 20.09 -20.65
C TRP A 516 -16.05 19.68 -19.49
N LEU A 517 -15.80 20.59 -18.60
CA LEU A 517 -14.92 20.40 -17.45
C LEU A 517 -15.67 20.73 -16.17
N GLU A 518 -15.29 20.08 -15.08
CA GLU A 518 -15.91 20.28 -13.77
C GLU A 518 -14.80 20.29 -12.73
N SER A 519 -14.95 21.12 -11.70
CA SER A 519 -14.04 21.09 -10.56
C SER A 519 -14.75 21.60 -9.31
N ASP A 520 -14.38 21.00 -8.19
CA ASP A 520 -14.87 21.45 -6.87
C ASP A 520 -14.10 22.65 -6.36
N ILE A 521 -13.01 23.03 -7.02
CA ILE A 521 -12.18 24.15 -6.61
C ILE A 521 -11.89 25.05 -7.80
N SER A 522 -11.75 26.35 -7.53
CA SER A 522 -11.34 27.32 -8.56
C SER A 522 -9.89 27.10 -8.94
N GLY A 523 -9.58 27.33 -10.20
CA GLY A 523 -8.23 27.20 -10.69
C GLY A 523 -8.17 27.25 -12.19
N GLU A 524 -7.04 26.86 -12.74
CA GLU A 524 -6.80 26.91 -14.17
C GLU A 524 -6.40 25.53 -14.71
N VAL A 525 -6.86 25.24 -15.94
CA VAL A 525 -6.53 24.03 -16.67
C VAL A 525 -5.96 24.44 -18.02
N LYS A 526 -4.91 23.78 -18.40
CA LYS A 526 -4.20 24.09 -19.63
C LYS A 526 -4.52 23.06 -20.72
N UNK A 527 -4.95 23.25 -21.78
CA UNK A 527 -5.26 22.49 -22.84
C UNK A 527 -4.30 22.77 -23.86
N SER A 528 -3.96 21.86 -24.45
CA SER A 528 -2.98 21.99 -25.53
C SER A 528 -3.37 21.11 -26.70
N LEU A 529 -2.91 21.48 -27.88
CA LEU A 529 -3.17 20.70 -29.08
C LEU A 529 -1.86 20.46 -29.82
N ARG A 530 -1.57 19.20 -30.14
CA ARG A 530 -0.48 18.83 -31.04
C ARG A 530 -1.07 18.24 -32.31
N LYS A 531 -0.42 18.53 -33.43
CA LYS A 531 -0.86 17.97 -34.72
C LYS A 531 0.22 17.06 -35.28
N ASP A 532 -0.22 16.05 -35.99
CA ASP A 532 0.63 15.11 -36.72
C ASP A 532 1.68 14.47 -35.76
N ASP A 533 2.78 13.96 -36.28
CA ASP A 533 3.76 13.21 -35.49
C ASP A 533 4.89 14.05 -34.93
N ARG A 534 4.70 15.34 -34.87
CA ARG A 534 5.77 16.24 -34.43
C ARG A 534 5.79 16.32 -32.92
N THR A 535 6.79 15.71 -32.33
CA THR A 535 7.01 15.77 -30.89
C THR A 535 7.69 17.08 -30.46
N THR A 536 8.35 17.75 -31.40
CA THR A 536 9.13 18.95 -31.12
C THR A 536 8.37 20.25 -31.37
N ASP A 537 7.23 20.19 -32.04
CA ASP A 537 6.44 21.39 -32.29
C ASP A 537 5.87 21.92 -30.98
N GLU A 538 5.91 23.20 -30.83
CA GLU A 538 5.25 23.86 -29.71
C GLU A 538 3.75 23.55 -29.78
N ALA A 539 3.24 22.98 -28.72
CA ALA A 539 1.80 22.77 -28.62
C ALA A 539 1.12 24.12 -28.53
N LEU A 540 0.06 24.29 -29.28
CA LEU A 540 -0.81 25.43 -29.06
C LEU A 540 -1.46 25.26 -27.70
N THR A 541 -1.44 26.31 -26.90
CA THR A 541 -1.89 26.22 -25.53
C THR A 541 -2.93 27.31 -25.24
N HIS A 542 -3.98 26.91 -24.55
CA HIS A 542 -4.98 27.82 -23.98
C HIS A 542 -5.18 27.49 -22.53
N THR A 543 -5.41 28.51 -21.72
CA THR A 543 -5.73 28.34 -20.30
C THR A 543 -7.22 28.55 -20.12
N ILE A 544 -7.84 27.60 -19.44
CA ILE A 544 -9.27 27.60 -19.11
C ILE A 544 -9.40 27.86 -17.62
N SER A 545 -10.20 28.89 -17.27
CA SER A 545 -10.49 29.18 -15.87
C SER A 545 -11.67 28.36 -15.40
N LEU A 546 -11.51 27.63 -14.32
CA LEU A 546 -12.58 26.90 -13.65
C LEU A 546 -13.07 27.74 -12.48
N VAL A 547 -14.35 27.98 -12.40
CA VAL A 547 -14.94 28.78 -11.34
C VAL A 547 -15.64 27.85 -10.36
N ASN A 548 -15.33 27.99 -9.08
CA ASN A 548 -15.95 27.19 -8.04
C ASN A 548 -17.34 27.76 -7.72
N GLU A 549 -18.35 27.32 -8.44
CA GLU A 549 -19.73 27.64 -8.19
C GLU A 549 -20.56 26.36 -8.15
N GLU A 550 -20.49 25.68 -7.04
CA GLU A 550 -21.30 24.50 -6.72
C GLU A 550 -21.44 23.48 -7.87
N ARG A 551 -20.30 22.95 -8.33
CA ARG A 551 -20.24 21.88 -9.35
C ARG A 551 -20.77 22.27 -10.73
N ASP A 552 -20.73 23.54 -11.07
CA ASP A 552 -21.13 23.92 -12.43
C ASP A 552 -20.13 23.39 -13.45
N VAL A 553 -20.67 22.78 -14.48
CA VAL A 553 -19.88 22.31 -15.61
C VAL A 553 -19.49 23.51 -16.45
N VAL A 554 -18.17 23.70 -16.59
CA VAL A 554 -17.64 24.75 -17.45
C VAL A 554 -17.60 24.24 -18.89
N LYS A 555 -18.39 24.86 -19.74
CA LYS A 555 -18.43 24.53 -21.17
C LYS A 555 -17.60 25.59 -21.90
N THR A 556 -16.45 25.19 -22.36
CA THR A 556 -15.48 26.13 -22.93
C THR A 556 -15.17 25.80 -24.38
N ASN A 557 -15.21 26.83 -25.24
CA ASN A 557 -14.84 26.73 -26.64
C ASN A 557 -13.40 27.20 -26.80
N ILE A 558 -12.58 26.38 -27.46
CA ILE A 558 -11.21 26.73 -27.80
C ILE A 558 -11.09 26.67 -29.32
N THR A 559 -10.70 27.80 -29.92
CA THR A 559 -10.47 27.88 -31.35
C THR A 559 -9.02 27.54 -31.66
N TRP A 560 -8.82 26.45 -32.38
CA TRP A 560 -7.49 25.99 -32.76
C TRP A 560 -7.10 26.42 -34.15
N ASP A 561 -7.97 26.24 -35.11
CA ASP A 561 -7.81 26.57 -36.53
C ASP A 561 -6.50 25.98 -37.10
N ARG A 562 -6.35 24.67 -37.00
CA ARG A 562 -5.15 23.97 -37.44
C ARG A 562 -5.47 22.89 -38.45
N HIS A 563 -4.56 22.68 -39.39
CA HIS A 563 -4.67 21.65 -40.46
C HIS A 563 -3.69 20.51 -40.15
N GLY A 564 -4.20 19.33 -40.17
CA GLY A 564 -3.37 18.14 -39.95
C GLY A 564 -4.06 16.85 -40.30
N UNK A 565 -3.30 15.93 -40.10
CA UNK A 565 -3.76 14.76 -40.33
C UNK A 565 -4.40 14.18 -39.29
N ASN A 566 -3.71 14.18 -38.16
CA ASN A 566 -4.25 13.76 -36.85
C ASN A 566 -4.00 14.83 -35.80
N PHE A 567 -4.67 14.71 -34.67
CA PHE A 567 -4.62 15.68 -33.60
C PHE A 567 -4.59 14.97 -32.24
N LYS A 568 -3.75 15.45 -31.32
CA LYS A 568 -3.66 14.97 -29.95
C LYS A 568 -4.03 16.09 -29.02
N THR A 569 -5.00 15.87 -28.15
CA THR A 569 -5.44 16.83 -27.14
C THR A 569 -4.81 16.47 -25.82
N ILE A 570 -4.20 17.47 -25.16
CA ILE A 570 -3.54 17.32 -23.88
C ILE A 570 -4.22 18.27 -22.90
N ILE A 571 -4.61 17.75 -21.75
CA ILE A 571 -5.21 18.55 -20.68
C ILE A 571 -4.38 18.31 -19.44
N GLU A 572 -3.85 19.40 -18.87
CA GLU A 572 -3.02 19.25 -17.67
C GLU A 572 -3.24 20.42 -16.71
N ALA A 573 -3.10 20.14 -15.42
CA ALA A 573 -3.30 21.12 -14.38
C ALA A 573 -2.67 20.65 -13.07
N THR A 574 -2.25 21.58 -12.25
CA THR A 574 -1.94 21.29 -10.84
C THR A 574 -3.20 21.31 -9.98
N ASN A 575 -4.26 21.84 -10.51
CA ASN A 575 -5.60 21.94 -9.95
C ASN A 575 -6.41 20.68 -10.24
N HIS A 576 -7.28 20.30 -9.35
CA HIS A 576 -8.17 19.15 -9.62
C HIS A 576 -9.16 19.50 -10.72
N PHE A 577 -9.41 18.55 -11.61
CA PHE A 577 -10.45 18.69 -12.63
C PHE A 577 -11.05 17.33 -12.97
N SER A 578 -12.27 17.36 -13.48
CA SER A 578 -12.92 16.24 -14.13
C SER A 578 -13.26 16.63 -15.55
N LEU A 579 -13.03 15.72 -16.47
CA LEU A 579 -13.32 15.93 -17.89
C LEU A 579 -14.51 15.07 -18.29
N LEU A 580 -15.59 15.71 -18.68
CA LEU A 580 -16.82 15.00 -19.04
C LEU A 580 -16.81 14.63 -20.52
N GLY A 581 -16.03 15.33 -21.35
CA GLY A 581 -15.92 15.05 -22.76
C GLY A 581 -15.67 16.32 -23.56
N TRP A 582 -15.51 16.14 -24.87
CA TRP A 582 -15.40 17.28 -25.76
C TRP A 582 -15.94 16.95 -27.15
N LEU A 583 -16.32 18.01 -27.88
CA LEU A 583 -16.72 17.93 -29.28
C LEU A 583 -15.64 18.56 -30.14
N ASN A 584 -15.37 17.94 -31.28
CA ASN A 584 -14.44 18.44 -32.28
C ASN A 584 -15.23 18.98 -33.45
N TYR A 585 -14.94 20.21 -33.84
CA TYR A 585 -15.56 20.87 -34.98
C TYR A 585 -14.53 20.95 -36.11
N LEU A 586 -14.75 20.22 -37.17
CA LEU A 586 -13.74 20.10 -38.21
C LEU A 586 -14.34 20.14 -39.62
N TYR A 587 -13.49 20.53 -40.56
CA TYR A 587 -13.76 20.48 -41.98
C TYR A 587 -12.78 19.50 -42.62
N ALA A 588 -13.30 18.49 -43.28
CA ALA A 588 -12.45 17.61 -44.06
C ALA A 588 -12.17 18.25 -45.42
N LYS A 589 -10.90 18.31 -45.81
CA LYS A 589 -10.57 18.74 -47.16
C LYS A 589 -10.86 17.57 -48.10
N GLY A 590 -11.71 17.81 -49.09
CA GLY A 590 -11.98 16.81 -50.09
C GLY A 590 -10.69 16.34 -50.76
N LYS A 591 -10.65 15.11 -51.20
CA LYS A 591 -9.55 14.61 -52.02
C LYS A 591 -9.48 15.48 -53.25
N THR A 592 -8.37 16.19 -53.42
CA THR A 592 -8.07 16.76 -54.74
C THR A 592 -7.59 15.59 -55.57
N ASN A 593 -8.48 15.12 -56.45
CA ASN A 593 -8.04 14.20 -57.49
C ASN A 593 -7.04 14.95 -58.35
N ARG A 594 -5.78 14.57 -58.25
CA ARG A 594 -4.80 14.92 -59.25
C ARG A 594 -4.70 13.77 -60.22
#